data_187b261d25e73708910086c8ae73baf9
#
_entry.id   187b261d25e73708910086c8ae73baf9
#
_cell.length_a   1.000
_cell.length_b   1.000
_cell.length_c   1.000
_cell.angle_alpha   90.00
_cell.angle_beta   90.00
_cell.angle_gamma   90.00
#
_symmetry.space_group_name_H-M   'P 1'
#
loop_
_entity.id
_entity.type
_entity.pdbx_description
1 polymer ?
#
loop_
_entity_poly.entity_id
_entity_poly.type
_entity_poly.pdbx_seq_one_letter_code
_entity_poly.pdbx_strand_id
1 'polypeptide(L)'
;TFLTACLAIAGIPPLSGFFSKDEMLVAVMEKNIFLFAVQYVVAGITAFYMFRLYFTVFWNKDKKYEHVPHESPNVMLITLIFLAVCSALAGLIPFSQFVSSNGVPFSTHIHMNIAIPVVGIALAGILLAYALYKKESLSPEKIKNSLGVFYRSAYRKFYIDEIYIFVTK
;
A
#
# COMPACT_ATOMS: atom_id res chain seq x y z
N THR A 1 13.59 -7.92 -1.47
CA THR A 1 12.83 -7.42 -2.64
C THR A 1 11.36 -7.19 -2.29
N PHE A 2 10.62 -8.19 -1.75
CA PHE A 2 9.21 -8.03 -1.40
C PHE A 2 8.95 -6.92 -0.36
N LEU A 3 9.76 -6.83 0.68
CA LEU A 3 9.66 -5.74 1.66
C LEU A 3 9.87 -4.36 1.02
N THR A 4 10.82 -4.23 0.10
CA THR A 4 11.06 -2.98 -0.64
C THR A 4 9.82 -2.58 -1.44
N ALA A 5 9.17 -3.53 -2.10
CA ALA A 5 7.92 -3.30 -2.81
C ALA A 5 6.78 -2.87 -1.87
N CYS A 6 6.64 -3.53 -0.71
CA CYS A 6 5.64 -3.15 0.29
C CYS A 6 5.85 -1.74 0.81
N LEU A 7 7.10 -1.34 1.09
CA LEU A 7 7.45 0.01 1.54
C LEU A 7 7.19 1.06 0.44
N ALA A 8 7.51 0.75 -0.82
CA ALA A 8 7.26 1.63 -1.94
C ALA A 8 5.75 1.85 -2.15
N ILE A 9 4.95 0.78 -2.13
CA ILE A 9 3.49 0.86 -2.26
C ILE A 9 2.87 1.57 -1.04
N ALA A 10 3.40 1.37 0.16
CA ALA A 10 2.95 2.09 1.35
C ALA A 10 3.24 3.60 1.27
N GLY A 11 4.18 4.03 0.42
CA GLY A 11 4.57 5.43 0.27
C GLY A 11 5.52 5.90 1.38
N ILE A 12 6.48 5.05 1.75
CA ILE A 12 7.50 5.40 2.75
C ILE A 12 8.71 6.05 2.05
N PRO A 13 9.18 7.23 2.53
CA PRO A 13 10.38 7.84 2.01
C PRO A 13 11.61 6.93 2.20
N PRO A 14 12.60 6.92 1.31
CA PRO A 14 12.77 7.71 0.08
C PRO A 14 12.27 7.01 -1.19
N LEU A 15 11.42 6.01 -1.10
CA LEU A 15 11.00 5.18 -2.23
C LEU A 15 10.09 5.93 -3.21
N SER A 16 10.04 5.47 -4.47
CA SER A 16 9.33 6.12 -5.57
C SER A 16 7.84 6.35 -5.30
N GLY A 17 7.18 5.43 -4.60
CA GLY A 17 5.77 5.55 -4.26
C GLY A 17 5.42 6.70 -3.31
N PHE A 18 6.38 7.19 -2.53
CA PHE A 18 6.19 8.38 -1.70
C PHE A 18 5.98 9.62 -2.56
N PHE A 19 6.86 9.88 -3.52
CA PHE A 19 6.80 11.05 -4.39
C PHE A 19 5.52 11.08 -5.23
N SER A 20 5.15 9.94 -5.80
CA SER A 20 3.92 9.80 -6.57
C SER A 20 2.66 10.07 -5.75
N LYS A 21 2.60 9.55 -4.51
CA LYS A 21 1.46 9.79 -3.62
C LYS A 21 1.37 11.23 -3.14
N ASP A 22 2.50 11.86 -2.84
CA ASP A 22 2.54 13.25 -2.40
C ASP A 22 1.96 14.17 -3.47
N GLU A 23 2.44 14.08 -4.71
CA GLU A 23 1.93 14.88 -5.82
C GLU A 23 0.44 14.64 -6.11
N MET A 24 0.00 13.39 -6.07
CA MET A 24 -1.40 13.04 -6.28
C MET A 24 -2.30 13.64 -5.19
N LEU A 25 -1.88 13.59 -3.94
CA LEU A 25 -2.63 14.14 -2.81
C LEU A 25 -2.68 15.66 -2.82
N VAL A 26 -1.58 16.32 -3.20
CA VAL A 26 -1.53 17.78 -3.38
C VAL A 26 -2.53 18.20 -4.46
N ALA A 27 -2.49 17.59 -5.64
CA ALA A 27 -3.38 17.90 -6.74
C ALA A 27 -4.87 17.69 -6.39
N VAL A 28 -5.18 16.68 -5.61
CA VAL A 28 -6.55 16.40 -5.16
C VAL A 28 -6.99 17.38 -4.07
N MET A 29 -6.10 17.76 -3.17
CA MET A 29 -6.41 18.74 -2.11
C MET A 29 -6.79 20.11 -2.68
N GLU A 30 -6.11 20.55 -3.74
CA GLU A 30 -6.43 21.82 -4.43
C GLU A 30 -7.81 21.79 -5.10
N LYS A 31 -8.27 20.61 -5.51
CA LYS A 31 -9.54 20.46 -6.25
C LYS A 31 -10.73 20.19 -5.33
N ASN A 32 -10.59 19.28 -4.38
CA ASN A 32 -11.69 18.83 -3.54
C ASN A 32 -11.20 18.19 -2.24
N ILE A 33 -11.50 18.84 -1.13
CA ILE A 33 -11.13 18.38 0.21
C ILE A 33 -11.76 17.03 0.59
N PHE A 34 -12.94 16.72 0.09
CA PHE A 34 -13.59 15.43 0.36
C PHE A 34 -12.83 14.28 -0.31
N LEU A 35 -12.44 14.45 -1.58
CA LEU A 35 -11.64 13.46 -2.30
C LEU A 35 -10.25 13.29 -1.66
N PHE A 36 -9.66 14.39 -1.18
CA PHE A 36 -8.41 14.34 -0.41
C PHE A 36 -8.55 13.47 0.84
N ALA A 37 -9.62 13.68 1.64
CA ALA A 37 -9.86 12.91 2.85
C ALA A 37 -10.03 11.41 2.55
N VAL A 38 -10.78 11.06 1.50
CA VAL A 38 -10.95 9.67 1.06
C VAL A 38 -9.59 9.07 0.67
N GLN A 39 -8.81 9.77 -0.14
CA GLN A 39 -7.52 9.29 -0.62
C GLN A 39 -6.48 9.16 0.50
N TYR A 40 -6.53 10.07 1.48
CA TYR A 40 -5.71 10.01 2.69
C TYR A 40 -5.99 8.73 3.51
N VAL A 41 -7.27 8.39 3.72
CA VAL A 41 -7.66 7.15 4.41
C VAL A 41 -7.24 5.92 3.60
N VAL A 42 -7.43 5.94 2.28
CA VAL A 42 -7.00 4.86 1.38
C VAL A 42 -5.49 4.63 1.45
N ALA A 43 -4.68 5.68 1.60
CA ALA A 43 -3.22 5.55 1.77
C ALA A 43 -2.87 4.75 3.04
N GLY A 44 -3.55 5.01 4.16
CA GLY A 44 -3.39 4.25 5.41
C GLY A 44 -3.82 2.78 5.28
N ILE A 45 -4.98 2.55 4.65
CA ILE A 45 -5.47 1.18 4.39
C ILE A 45 -4.50 0.43 3.47
N THR A 46 -3.93 1.10 2.47
CA THR A 46 -2.95 0.51 1.55
C THR A 46 -1.71 0.02 2.31
N ALA A 47 -1.15 0.85 3.19
CA ALA A 47 -0.03 0.47 4.03
C ALA A 47 -0.39 -0.72 4.93
N PHE A 48 -1.57 -0.70 5.54
CA PHE A 48 -2.05 -1.78 6.39
C PHE A 48 -2.15 -3.12 5.65
N TYR A 49 -2.83 -3.18 4.48
CA TYR A 49 -3.02 -4.47 3.80
C TYR A 49 -1.72 -5.02 3.19
N MET A 50 -0.81 -4.16 2.74
CA MET A 50 0.50 -4.59 2.24
C MET A 50 1.35 -5.21 3.35
N PHE A 51 1.37 -4.60 4.53
CA PHE A 51 2.11 -5.15 5.67
C PHE A 51 1.40 -6.32 6.33
N ARG A 52 0.06 -6.39 6.30
CA ARG A 52 -0.67 -7.60 6.63
C ARG A 52 -0.20 -8.78 5.79
N LEU A 53 -0.13 -8.59 4.45
CA LEU A 53 0.36 -9.62 3.53
C LEU A 53 1.80 -10.02 3.88
N TYR A 54 2.68 -9.03 4.08
CA TYR A 54 4.07 -9.27 4.45
C TYR A 54 4.21 -10.10 5.73
N PHE A 55 3.53 -9.71 6.81
CA PHE A 55 3.61 -10.44 8.08
C PHE A 55 2.97 -11.82 8.00
N THR A 56 1.90 -11.98 7.24
CA THR A 56 1.24 -13.28 7.09
C THR A 56 2.10 -14.27 6.30
N VAL A 57 2.84 -13.79 5.29
CA VAL A 57 3.68 -14.65 4.45
C VAL A 57 5.03 -14.98 5.10
N PHE A 58 5.71 -13.96 5.65
CA PHE A 58 7.11 -14.13 6.09
C PHE A 58 7.28 -14.33 7.61
N TRP A 59 6.26 -14.01 8.41
CA TRP A 59 6.35 -14.04 9.87
C TRP A 59 5.30 -14.93 10.54
N ASN A 60 4.56 -15.71 9.75
CA ASN A 60 3.59 -16.65 10.29
C ASN A 60 4.32 -17.84 10.92
N LYS A 61 3.68 -18.45 11.94
CA LYS A 61 4.22 -19.64 12.61
C LYS A 61 4.40 -20.78 11.61
N ASP A 62 5.48 -21.55 11.82
CA ASP A 62 5.86 -22.68 10.97
C ASP A 62 4.67 -23.60 10.69
N LYS A 63 4.16 -23.54 9.48
CA LYS A 63 3.26 -24.56 8.95
C LYS A 63 4.14 -25.69 8.44
N LYS A 64 3.84 -26.91 8.87
CA LYS A 64 4.46 -28.09 8.26
C LYS A 64 3.97 -28.16 6.80
N TYR A 65 4.87 -27.85 5.87
CA TYR A 65 4.62 -28.01 4.45
C TYR A 65 4.94 -29.45 4.05
N GLU A 66 4.14 -30.03 3.17
CA GLU A 66 4.41 -31.38 2.61
C GLU A 66 5.69 -31.39 1.78
N HIS A 67 6.03 -30.24 1.17
CA HIS A 67 7.28 -30.06 0.42
C HIS A 67 8.10 -28.94 1.04
N VAL A 68 9.40 -29.17 1.18
CA VAL A 68 10.36 -28.17 1.66
C VAL A 68 10.43 -27.04 0.60
N PRO A 69 10.13 -25.78 0.96
CA PRO A 69 10.27 -24.67 0.04
C PRO A 69 11.73 -24.54 -0.41
N HIS A 70 11.97 -24.45 -1.71
CA HIS A 70 13.28 -24.19 -2.27
C HIS A 70 13.38 -22.74 -2.76
N GLU A 71 14.57 -22.19 -2.80
CA GLU A 71 14.81 -20.85 -3.30
C GLU A 71 14.56 -20.75 -4.81
N SER A 72 14.12 -19.56 -5.23
CA SER A 72 13.90 -19.28 -6.66
C SER A 72 15.23 -19.29 -7.44
N PRO A 73 15.21 -19.70 -8.72
CA PRO A 73 16.40 -19.70 -9.55
C PRO A 73 17.02 -18.30 -9.67
N ASN A 74 18.35 -18.24 -9.83
CA ASN A 74 19.12 -16.99 -9.85
C ASN A 74 18.63 -15.97 -10.87
N VAL A 75 18.08 -16.41 -11.99
CA VAL A 75 17.52 -15.53 -13.03
C VAL A 75 16.35 -14.69 -12.47
N MET A 76 15.45 -15.31 -11.71
CA MET A 76 14.35 -14.59 -11.06
C MET A 76 14.86 -13.66 -9.96
N LEU A 77 15.85 -14.10 -9.19
CA LEU A 77 16.42 -13.32 -8.10
C LEU A 77 17.10 -12.04 -8.62
N ILE A 78 17.89 -12.13 -9.69
CA ILE A 78 18.54 -10.97 -10.31
C ILE A 78 17.51 -9.97 -10.81
N THR A 79 16.46 -10.42 -11.49
CA THR A 79 15.38 -9.55 -11.97
C THR A 79 14.67 -8.85 -10.82
N LEU A 80 14.37 -9.55 -9.74
CA LEU A 80 13.72 -8.98 -8.55
C LEU A 80 14.60 -7.96 -7.84
N ILE A 81 15.92 -8.21 -7.74
CA ILE A 81 16.88 -7.27 -7.16
C ILE A 81 16.95 -6.00 -8.02
N PHE A 82 17.06 -6.17 -9.35
CA PHE A 82 17.07 -5.04 -10.27
C PHE A 82 15.82 -4.17 -10.12
N LEU A 83 14.62 -4.76 -10.08
CA LEU A 83 13.38 -4.04 -9.86
C LEU A 83 13.31 -3.34 -8.50
N ALA A 84 13.85 -3.96 -7.44
CA ALA A 84 13.92 -3.35 -6.13
C ALA A 84 14.84 -2.11 -6.12
N VAL A 85 15.96 -2.18 -6.79
CA VAL A 85 16.90 -1.04 -6.98
C VAL A 85 16.21 0.07 -7.78
N CYS A 86 15.55 -0.27 -8.90
CA CYS A 86 14.79 0.70 -9.68
C CYS A 86 13.70 1.39 -8.84
N SER A 87 12.97 0.63 -8.02
CA SER A 87 11.94 1.18 -7.12
C SER A 87 12.51 2.13 -6.08
N ALA A 88 13.73 1.88 -5.60
CA ALA A 88 14.39 2.75 -4.65
C ALA A 88 14.91 4.04 -5.32
N LEU A 89 15.43 3.95 -6.54
CA LEU A 89 16.08 5.07 -7.23
C LEU A 89 15.11 5.90 -8.09
N ALA A 90 14.01 5.33 -8.58
CA ALA A 90 13.09 6.01 -9.49
C ALA A 90 12.48 7.29 -8.90
N GLY A 91 12.32 7.35 -7.58
CA GLY A 91 11.85 8.56 -6.91
C GLY A 91 12.81 9.75 -6.97
N LEU A 92 14.08 9.50 -7.28
CA LEU A 92 15.10 10.56 -7.41
C LEU A 92 15.16 11.15 -8.83
N ILE A 93 14.50 10.51 -9.79
CA ILE A 93 14.47 10.97 -11.19
C ILE A 93 13.41 12.06 -11.31
N PRO A 94 13.74 13.25 -11.84
CA PRO A 94 12.79 14.35 -12.02
C PRO A 94 11.83 14.09 -13.20
N PHE A 95 10.88 13.18 -13.02
CA PHE A 95 9.91 12.82 -14.05
C PHE A 95 9.03 13.99 -14.50
N SER A 96 8.88 15.02 -13.68
CA SER A 96 8.14 16.23 -14.00
C SER A 96 8.57 16.90 -15.31
N GLN A 97 9.85 16.77 -15.68
CA GLN A 97 10.39 17.30 -16.91
C GLN A 97 9.94 16.52 -18.17
N PHE A 98 9.58 15.24 -17.99
CA PHE A 98 9.22 14.36 -19.10
C PHE A 98 7.70 14.26 -19.33
N VAL A 99 6.90 14.65 -18.34
CA VAL A 99 5.43 14.46 -18.37
C VAL A 99 4.68 15.71 -18.87
N SER A 100 5.33 16.86 -18.93
CA SER A 100 4.66 18.09 -19.37
C SER A 100 4.43 18.12 -20.87
N SER A 101 3.18 18.22 -21.31
CA SER A 101 2.82 18.38 -22.73
C SER A 101 3.26 19.72 -23.32
N ASN A 102 3.52 20.71 -22.49
CA ASN A 102 3.85 22.08 -22.89
C ASN A 102 5.37 22.36 -22.82
N GLY A 103 6.21 21.36 -22.55
CA GLY A 103 7.65 21.52 -22.39
C GLY A 103 8.08 22.34 -21.18
N VAL A 104 7.13 22.78 -20.35
CA VAL A 104 7.41 23.49 -19.09
C VAL A 104 7.48 22.45 -17.97
N PRO A 105 8.63 22.29 -17.29
CA PRO A 105 8.74 21.33 -16.20
C PRO A 105 7.79 21.72 -15.06
N PHE A 106 7.02 20.73 -14.56
CA PHE A 106 6.27 20.92 -13.34
C PHE A 106 7.24 21.13 -12.19
N SER A 107 7.04 22.17 -11.39
CA SER A 107 7.80 22.37 -10.17
C SER A 107 7.31 21.37 -9.11
N THR A 108 8.01 20.26 -9.00
CA THR A 108 7.75 19.28 -7.95
C THR A 108 8.36 19.76 -6.63
N HIS A 109 7.54 20.33 -5.78
CA HIS A 109 7.92 20.67 -4.42
C HIS A 109 7.25 19.70 -3.46
N ILE A 110 8.04 19.04 -2.62
CA ILE A 110 7.48 18.23 -1.53
C ILE A 110 6.76 19.16 -0.55
N HIS A 111 5.46 19.00 -0.47
CA HIS A 111 4.63 19.77 0.47
C HIS A 111 4.67 19.12 1.86
N MET A 112 5.63 19.49 2.69
CA MET A 112 5.84 18.90 4.02
C MET A 112 4.57 18.86 4.88
N ASN A 113 3.69 19.85 4.73
CA ASN A 113 2.42 19.91 5.45
C ASN A 113 1.47 18.76 5.08
N ILE A 114 1.60 18.17 3.89
CA ILE A 114 0.81 17.04 3.41
C ILE A 114 1.60 15.74 3.57
N ALA A 115 2.87 15.75 3.21
CA ALA A 115 3.75 14.58 3.27
C ALA A 115 3.86 13.99 4.68
N ILE A 116 4.04 14.81 5.71
CA ILE A 116 4.17 14.34 7.09
C ILE A 116 2.92 13.60 7.59
N PRO A 117 1.69 14.15 7.49
CA PRO A 117 0.49 13.41 7.86
C PRO A 117 0.29 12.11 7.06
N VAL A 118 0.61 12.11 5.76
CA VAL A 118 0.45 10.92 4.90
C VAL A 118 1.41 9.80 5.31
N VAL A 119 2.66 10.13 5.58
CA VAL A 119 3.61 9.16 6.15
C VAL A 119 3.16 8.70 7.53
N GLY A 120 2.62 9.61 8.34
CA GLY A 120 2.09 9.28 9.66
C GLY A 120 0.97 8.24 9.62
N ILE A 121 -0.02 8.41 8.72
CA ILE A 121 -1.12 7.42 8.58
C ILE A 121 -0.62 6.10 7.97
N ALA A 122 0.36 6.15 7.07
CA ALA A 122 0.97 4.94 6.53
C ALA A 122 1.72 4.16 7.63
N LEU A 123 2.50 4.84 8.47
CA LEU A 123 3.17 4.22 9.62
C LEU A 123 2.16 3.67 10.64
N ALA A 124 1.08 4.38 10.92
CA ALA A 124 0.01 3.88 11.77
C ALA A 124 -0.61 2.59 11.21
N GLY A 125 -0.85 2.52 9.90
CA GLY A 125 -1.30 1.31 9.21
C GLY A 125 -0.32 0.14 9.35
N ILE A 126 0.98 0.40 9.20
CA ILE A 126 2.04 -0.59 9.39
C ILE A 126 2.09 -1.11 10.83
N LEU A 127 2.06 -0.20 11.80
CA LEU A 127 2.06 -0.56 13.23
C LEU A 127 0.84 -1.37 13.61
N LEU A 128 -0.33 -1.03 13.08
CA LEU A 128 -1.56 -1.79 13.28
C LEU A 128 -1.45 -3.21 12.69
N ALA A 129 -0.90 -3.34 11.48
CA ALA A 129 -0.66 -4.64 10.87
C ALA A 129 0.35 -5.47 11.70
N TYR A 130 1.41 -4.84 12.21
CA TYR A 130 2.38 -5.48 13.08
C TYR A 130 1.75 -6.01 14.38
N ALA A 131 0.94 -5.17 15.04
CA ALA A 131 0.29 -5.53 16.30
C ALA A 131 -0.71 -6.68 16.14
N LEU A 132 -1.43 -6.72 15.00
CA LEU A 132 -2.43 -7.74 14.71
C LEU A 132 -1.84 -9.07 14.24
N TYR A 133 -0.82 -9.03 13.38
CA TYR A 133 -0.38 -10.22 12.64
C TYR A 133 0.98 -10.76 13.07
N LYS A 134 1.87 -9.93 13.62
CA LYS A 134 3.17 -10.38 14.12
C LYS A 134 3.15 -10.62 15.62
N LYS A 135 2.63 -9.67 16.40
CA LYS A 135 2.65 -9.74 17.87
C LYS A 135 1.45 -10.50 18.44
N GLU A 136 0.41 -10.75 17.61
CA GLU A 136 -0.87 -11.36 18.05
C GLU A 136 -1.46 -10.69 19.30
N SER A 137 -1.06 -9.46 19.57
CA SER A 137 -1.48 -8.71 20.76
C SER A 137 -2.97 -8.34 20.71
N LEU A 138 -3.48 -8.14 19.50
CA LEU A 138 -4.89 -7.90 19.22
C LEU A 138 -5.41 -9.11 18.44
N SER A 139 -6.39 -9.82 18.99
CA SER A 139 -7.01 -10.94 18.26
C SER A 139 -7.82 -10.41 17.07
N PRO A 140 -7.52 -10.83 15.83
CA PRO A 140 -8.31 -10.47 14.66
C PRO A 140 -9.80 -10.84 14.81
N GLU A 141 -10.09 -11.89 15.58
CA GLU A 141 -11.46 -12.33 15.89
C GLU A 141 -12.24 -11.32 16.71
N LYS A 142 -11.60 -10.63 17.65
CA LYS A 142 -12.27 -9.57 18.43
C LYS A 142 -12.67 -8.40 17.52
N ILE A 143 -11.81 -8.02 16.59
CA ILE A 143 -12.10 -6.95 15.61
C ILE A 143 -13.20 -7.41 14.65
N LYS A 144 -13.17 -8.64 14.17
CA LYS A 144 -14.23 -9.25 13.36
C LYS A 144 -15.59 -9.15 14.05
N ASN A 145 -15.66 -9.50 15.33
CA ASN A 145 -16.89 -9.47 16.10
C ASN A 145 -17.37 -8.03 16.37
N SER A 146 -16.44 -7.10 16.58
CA SER A 146 -16.76 -5.67 16.78
C SER A 146 -17.28 -5.01 15.50
N LEU A 147 -16.74 -5.37 14.35
CA LEU A 147 -17.16 -4.81 13.04
C LEU A 147 -18.46 -5.44 12.50
N GLY A 148 -18.91 -6.58 13.02
CA GLY A 148 -20.20 -7.21 12.78
C GLY A 148 -20.70 -7.16 11.33
N VAL A 149 -21.64 -6.26 11.07
CA VAL A 149 -22.29 -6.10 9.75
C VAL A 149 -21.30 -5.63 8.68
N PHE A 150 -20.41 -4.68 9.01
CA PHE A 150 -19.39 -4.20 8.07
C PHE A 150 -18.43 -5.32 7.64
N TYR A 151 -18.00 -6.16 8.58
CA TYR A 151 -17.16 -7.31 8.24
C TYR A 151 -17.90 -8.28 7.32
N ARG A 152 -19.19 -8.56 7.58
CA ARG A 152 -19.99 -9.47 6.74
C ARG A 152 -20.17 -8.91 5.33
N SER A 153 -20.45 -7.61 5.20
CA SER A 153 -20.57 -6.94 3.91
C SER A 153 -19.26 -6.97 3.13
N ALA A 154 -18.13 -6.64 3.78
CA ALA A 154 -16.82 -6.69 3.17
C ALA A 154 -16.43 -8.12 2.74
N TYR A 155 -16.72 -9.13 3.56
CA TYR A 155 -16.49 -10.54 3.25
C TYR A 155 -17.28 -11.01 2.03
N ARG A 156 -18.51 -10.51 1.86
CA ARG A 156 -19.34 -10.73 0.68
C ARG A 156 -19.10 -9.72 -0.44
N LYS A 157 -17.93 -9.08 -0.49
CA LYS A 157 -17.54 -8.12 -1.53
C LYS A 157 -18.60 -7.00 -1.72
N PHE A 158 -19.23 -6.56 -0.64
CA PHE A 158 -20.31 -5.56 -0.65
C PHE A 158 -21.50 -5.95 -1.55
N TYR A 159 -21.69 -7.23 -1.80
CA TYR A 159 -22.75 -7.78 -2.67
C TYR A 159 -22.67 -7.28 -4.12
N ILE A 160 -21.51 -6.83 -4.57
CA ILE A 160 -21.33 -6.31 -5.94
C ILE A 160 -21.56 -7.42 -6.97
N ASP A 161 -21.04 -8.61 -6.69
CA ASP A 161 -21.21 -9.77 -7.59
C ASP A 161 -22.69 -10.15 -7.76
N GLU A 162 -23.48 -10.09 -6.67
CA GLU A 162 -24.92 -10.37 -6.68
C GLU A 162 -25.69 -9.30 -7.46
N ILE A 163 -25.35 -8.03 -7.31
CA ILE A 163 -25.93 -6.92 -8.07
C ILE A 163 -25.64 -7.08 -9.56
N TYR A 164 -24.41 -7.42 -9.91
CA TYR A 164 -24.01 -7.65 -11.30
C TYR A 164 -24.80 -8.80 -11.94
N ILE A 165 -24.92 -9.92 -11.24
CA ILE A 165 -25.69 -11.08 -11.71
C ILE A 165 -27.17 -10.73 -11.87
N PHE A 166 -27.72 -9.92 -10.96
CA PHE A 166 -29.11 -9.48 -11.03
C PHE A 166 -29.38 -8.57 -12.24
N VAL A 167 -28.44 -7.67 -12.56
CA VAL A 167 -28.55 -6.72 -13.70
C VAL A 167 -28.33 -7.41 -15.04
N THR A 168 -27.53 -8.50 -15.08
CA THR A 168 -27.16 -9.20 -16.33
C THR A 168 -28.06 -10.39 -16.65
N LYS A 169 -28.98 -10.77 -15.77
CA LYS A 169 -30.01 -11.77 -16.02
C LYS A 169 -31.31 -11.12 -16.50
#